data_30db901f8732cfc0a5a1ba793f46f166
#
_entry.id   30db901f8732cfc0a5a1ba793f46f166
#
_cell.length_a   1.000
_cell.length_b   1.000
_cell.length_c   1.000
_cell.angle_alpha   90.00
_cell.angle_beta   90.00
_cell.angle_gamma   90.00
#
_symmetry.space_group_name_H-M   'P 1'
#
loop_
_entity.id
_entity.type
_entity.pdbx_description
1 polymer ?
#
loop_
_entity_poly.entity_id
_entity_poly.type
_entity_poly.pdbx_seq_one_letter_code
_entity_poly.pdbx_strand_id
1 'polypeptide(L)'
;MPDRKELLDRARAMRREQTPAERRLWGLLRGGQLGGLKFRRQVPLGDYIADFVCFYPRVIVECDGGQHAESAYDAARDAWFRAEGFQVLRYWNADVLEHPHETAEAILRAVGRGP
;
A
#
# COMPACT_ATOMS: atom_id res chain seq x y z
N MET A 1 16.97 -11.18 -10.05
CA MET A 1 16.65 -10.13 -9.07
C MET A 1 16.76 -8.78 -9.75
N PRO A 2 15.76 -7.93 -9.65
CA PRO A 2 15.89 -6.57 -10.19
C PRO A 2 16.92 -5.78 -9.39
N ASP A 3 17.70 -4.97 -10.08
CA ASP A 3 18.62 -4.08 -9.39
C ASP A 3 17.90 -2.83 -8.88
N ARG A 4 18.61 -1.99 -8.14
CA ARG A 4 18.04 -0.80 -7.52
C ARG A 4 17.47 0.16 -8.56
N LYS A 5 18.19 0.34 -9.67
CA LYS A 5 17.75 1.23 -10.73
C LYS A 5 16.46 0.75 -11.39
N GLU A 6 16.36 -0.56 -11.65
CA GLU A 6 15.16 -1.14 -12.22
C GLU A 6 13.96 -0.95 -11.30
N LEU A 7 14.14 -1.15 -9.99
CA LEU A 7 13.06 -0.94 -9.03
C LEU A 7 12.62 0.51 -8.97
N LEU A 8 13.57 1.44 -8.99
CA LEU A 8 13.23 2.87 -8.99
C LEU A 8 12.49 3.28 -10.25
N ASP A 9 12.91 2.76 -11.40
CA ASP A 9 12.25 3.05 -12.67
C ASP A 9 10.82 2.48 -12.69
N ARG A 10 10.63 1.26 -12.18
CA ARG A 10 9.31 0.66 -12.05
C ARG A 10 8.41 1.46 -11.12
N ALA A 11 8.94 1.88 -9.98
CA ALA A 11 8.16 2.67 -9.02
C ALA A 11 7.68 3.99 -9.63
N ARG A 12 8.56 4.66 -10.40
CA ARG A 12 8.17 5.89 -11.10
C ARG A 12 7.07 5.63 -12.13
N ALA A 13 7.20 4.54 -12.89
CA ALA A 13 6.18 4.18 -13.87
C ALA A 13 4.85 3.86 -13.18
N MET A 14 4.87 3.12 -12.09
CA MET A 14 3.65 2.79 -11.33
C MET A 14 2.99 4.03 -10.74
N ARG A 15 3.76 5.03 -10.30
CA ARG A 15 3.18 6.28 -9.81
C ARG A 15 2.46 7.04 -10.93
N ARG A 16 2.97 6.98 -12.16
CA ARG A 16 2.31 7.62 -13.31
C ARG A 16 1.09 6.84 -13.79
N GLU A 17 1.06 5.53 -13.58
CA GLU A 17 0.05 4.64 -14.12
C GLU A 17 -0.83 4.02 -13.03
N GLN A 18 -1.11 4.77 -11.99
CA GLN A 18 -1.96 4.28 -10.90
C GLN A 18 -3.34 3.88 -11.40
N THR A 19 -3.87 2.78 -10.84
CA THR A 19 -5.26 2.38 -11.09
C THR A 19 -6.22 3.39 -10.46
N PRO A 20 -7.50 3.40 -10.86
CA PRO A 20 -8.50 4.26 -10.21
C PRO A 20 -8.57 4.07 -8.69
N ALA A 21 -8.51 2.82 -8.20
CA ALA A 21 -8.54 2.55 -6.77
C ALA A 21 -7.30 3.12 -6.07
N GLU A 22 -6.13 2.94 -6.66
CA GLU A 22 -4.90 3.48 -6.10
C GLU A 22 -4.93 5.00 -6.05
N ARG A 23 -5.43 5.65 -7.11
CA ARG A 23 -5.57 7.11 -7.12
C ARG A 23 -6.53 7.59 -6.04
N ARG A 24 -7.65 6.88 -5.88
CA ARG A 24 -8.63 7.25 -4.86
C ARG A 24 -8.02 7.13 -3.46
N LEU A 25 -7.35 6.02 -3.21
CA LEU A 25 -6.74 5.79 -1.91
C LEU A 25 -5.61 6.79 -1.64
N TRP A 26 -4.78 7.08 -2.63
CA TRP A 26 -3.73 8.08 -2.48
C TRP A 26 -4.29 9.44 -2.11
N GLY A 27 -5.44 9.82 -2.70
CA GLY A 27 -6.12 11.07 -2.35
C GLY A 27 -6.50 11.15 -0.87
N LEU A 28 -6.78 10.00 -0.25
CA LEU A 28 -7.11 9.94 1.18
C LEU A 28 -5.89 9.88 2.06
N LEU A 29 -4.79 9.30 1.59
CA LEU A 29 -3.58 9.06 2.39
C LEU A 29 -2.56 10.18 2.34
N ARG A 30 -2.51 10.93 1.24
CA ARG A 30 -1.47 11.92 1.02
C ARG A 30 -1.53 13.08 2.01
N GLY A 31 -0.37 13.71 2.23
CA GLY A 31 -0.30 14.93 3.01
C GLY A 31 -0.52 14.77 4.51
N GLY A 32 -0.46 13.54 5.02
CA GLY A 32 -0.64 13.29 6.44
C GLY A 32 -2.06 13.52 6.94
N GLN A 33 -3.04 13.64 6.04
CA GLN A 33 -4.42 13.96 6.41
C GLN A 33 -5.14 12.82 7.11
N LEU A 34 -4.67 11.57 6.95
CA LEU A 34 -5.26 10.43 7.64
C LEU A 34 -4.54 10.20 8.96
N GLY A 35 -5.07 10.77 10.03
CA GLY A 35 -4.55 10.58 11.39
C GLY A 35 -3.10 11.00 11.57
N GLY A 36 -2.58 11.88 10.71
CA GLY A 36 -1.19 12.31 10.75
C GLY A 36 -0.21 11.28 10.19
N LEU A 37 -0.70 10.16 9.63
CA LEU A 37 0.14 9.13 9.06
C LEU A 37 0.78 9.62 7.75
N LYS A 38 2.10 9.50 7.66
CA LYS A 38 2.83 9.98 6.49
C LYS A 38 3.06 8.83 5.52
N PHE A 39 2.16 8.68 4.57
CA PHE A 39 2.24 7.66 3.55
C PHE A 39 3.00 8.15 2.32
N ARG A 40 3.76 7.23 1.73
CA ARG A 40 4.38 7.38 0.42
C ARG A 40 3.80 6.30 -0.49
N ARG A 41 3.76 6.57 -1.78
CA ARG A 41 3.20 5.61 -2.75
C ARG A 41 4.30 4.99 -3.60
N GLN A 42 4.11 3.74 -3.98
CA GLN A 42 4.97 3.00 -4.90
C GLN A 42 6.43 3.11 -4.49
N VAL A 43 6.74 2.51 -3.35
CA VAL A 43 8.06 2.61 -2.71
C VAL A 43 8.81 1.29 -2.86
N PRO A 44 10.02 1.31 -3.44
CA PRO A 44 10.85 0.11 -3.46
C PRO A 44 11.31 -0.26 -2.04
N LEU A 45 11.07 -1.50 -1.66
CA LEU A 45 11.50 -2.08 -0.39
C LEU A 45 12.08 -3.46 -0.66
N GLY A 46 13.37 -3.65 -0.43
CA GLY A 46 14.04 -4.87 -0.83
C GLY A 46 13.93 -5.07 -2.34
N ASP A 47 13.46 -6.24 -2.75
CA ASP A 47 13.25 -6.58 -4.16
C ASP A 47 11.82 -6.30 -4.63
N TYR A 48 11.02 -5.65 -3.80
CA TYR A 48 9.59 -5.45 -4.04
C TYR A 48 9.25 -3.97 -4.11
N ILE A 49 8.05 -3.67 -4.59
CA ILE A 49 7.49 -2.32 -4.56
C ILE A 49 6.19 -2.39 -3.75
N ALA A 50 6.12 -1.58 -2.68
CA ALA A 50 4.91 -1.49 -1.87
C ALA A 50 4.01 -0.38 -2.41
N ASP A 51 2.69 -0.63 -2.44
CA ASP A 51 1.74 0.34 -2.98
C ASP A 51 1.74 1.64 -2.16
N PHE A 52 1.54 1.54 -0.85
CA PHE A 52 1.54 2.68 0.06
C PHE A 52 2.26 2.29 1.34
N VAL A 53 3.18 3.12 1.79
CA VAL A 53 4.04 2.81 2.94
C VAL A 53 4.07 3.97 3.92
N CYS A 54 3.84 3.64 5.19
CA CYS A 54 4.11 4.52 6.31
C CYS A 54 5.23 3.87 7.12
N PHE A 55 6.26 4.63 7.49
CA PHE A 55 7.39 4.08 8.23
C PHE A 55 7.24 4.21 9.76
N TYR A 56 6.40 5.11 10.23
CA TYR A 56 6.19 5.33 11.66
C TYR A 56 4.72 5.63 11.94
N PRO A 57 3.91 4.63 12.34
CA PRO A 57 4.22 3.20 12.46
C PRO A 57 4.46 2.53 11.13
N ARG A 58 5.08 1.33 11.16
CA ARG A 58 5.40 0.59 9.93
C ARG A 58 4.15 -0.12 9.40
N VAL A 59 3.55 0.46 8.39
CA VAL A 59 2.33 -0.05 7.79
C VAL A 59 2.44 0.02 6.27
N ILE A 60 2.03 -1.06 5.61
CA ILE A 60 1.89 -1.11 4.17
C ILE A 60 0.43 -1.33 3.86
N VAL A 61 -0.13 -0.53 2.93
CA VAL A 61 -1.49 -0.69 2.45
C VAL A 61 -1.43 -1.06 0.97
N GLU A 62 -2.16 -2.10 0.61
CA GLU A 62 -2.19 -2.60 -0.76
C GLU A 62 -3.62 -2.64 -1.29
N CYS A 63 -3.78 -2.27 -2.56
CA CYS A 63 -5.04 -2.42 -3.29
C CYS A 63 -4.99 -3.73 -4.08
N ASP A 64 -6.07 -4.50 -4.02
CA ASP A 64 -6.14 -5.80 -4.69
C ASP A 64 -7.33 -5.84 -5.64
N GLY A 65 -7.05 -6.16 -6.91
CA GLY A 65 -8.09 -6.31 -7.92
C GLY A 65 -8.80 -7.67 -7.88
N GLY A 66 -8.33 -8.59 -7.06
CA GLY A 66 -8.95 -9.91 -6.90
C GLY A 66 -8.53 -10.95 -7.92
N GLN A 67 -7.73 -10.58 -8.91
CA GLN A 67 -7.36 -11.50 -9.99
C GLN A 67 -6.17 -12.40 -9.65
N HIS A 68 -5.35 -12.01 -8.68
CA HIS A 68 -4.12 -12.72 -8.32
C HIS A 68 -3.94 -12.82 -6.82
N ALA A 69 -5.05 -12.89 -6.08
CA ALA A 69 -5.03 -12.84 -4.62
C ALA A 69 -4.20 -13.94 -3.96
N GLU A 70 -3.98 -15.04 -4.66
CA GLU A 70 -3.33 -16.23 -4.11
C GLU A 70 -1.99 -16.56 -4.76
N SER A 71 -1.33 -15.60 -5.43
CA SER A 71 -0.07 -15.92 -6.08
C SER A 71 1.03 -16.18 -5.06
N ALA A 72 1.93 -17.11 -5.36
CA ALA A 72 3.09 -17.41 -4.51
C ALA A 72 4.00 -16.19 -4.38
N TYR A 73 4.10 -15.39 -5.44
CA TYR A 73 4.87 -14.15 -5.43
C TYR A 73 4.31 -13.16 -4.39
N ASP A 74 3.00 -12.97 -4.38
CA ASP A 74 2.36 -12.04 -3.44
C ASP A 74 2.52 -12.51 -2.00
N ALA A 75 2.41 -13.82 -1.76
CA ALA A 75 2.60 -14.39 -0.42
C ALA A 75 4.05 -14.17 0.07
N ALA A 76 5.03 -14.40 -0.81
CA ALA A 76 6.44 -14.21 -0.47
C ALA A 76 6.74 -12.74 -0.19
N ARG A 77 6.19 -11.83 -0.99
CA ARG A 77 6.34 -10.38 -0.79
C ARG A 77 5.78 -9.95 0.55
N ASP A 78 4.56 -10.36 0.86
CA ASP A 78 3.91 -9.98 2.12
C ASP A 78 4.65 -10.55 3.32
N ALA A 79 5.13 -11.79 3.23
CA ALA A 79 5.95 -12.40 4.28
C ALA A 79 7.23 -11.61 4.50
N TRP A 80 7.88 -11.16 3.43
CA TRP A 80 9.08 -10.34 3.53
C TRP A 80 8.79 -9.01 4.22
N PHE A 81 7.70 -8.33 3.84
CA PHE A 81 7.31 -7.07 4.49
C PHE A 81 7.07 -7.26 5.98
N ARG A 82 6.37 -8.35 6.36
CA ARG A 82 6.10 -8.64 7.77
C ARG A 82 7.39 -8.93 8.54
N ALA A 83 8.31 -9.66 7.92
CA ALA A 83 9.61 -9.93 8.53
C ALA A 83 10.42 -8.66 8.77
N GLU A 84 10.19 -7.62 7.94
CA GLU A 84 10.82 -6.32 8.11
C GLU A 84 10.07 -5.41 9.11
N GLY A 85 9.08 -5.95 9.78
CA GLY A 85 8.35 -5.24 10.83
C GLY A 85 7.14 -4.44 10.36
N PHE A 86 6.69 -4.64 9.12
CA PHE A 86 5.51 -3.94 8.62
C PHE A 86 4.25 -4.73 8.89
N GLN A 87 3.20 -4.02 9.28
CA GLN A 87 1.84 -4.52 9.23
C GLN A 87 1.36 -4.38 7.78
N VAL A 88 0.83 -5.45 7.20
CA VAL A 88 0.35 -5.42 5.81
C VAL A 88 -1.17 -5.45 5.82
N LEU A 89 -1.78 -4.41 5.23
CA LEU A 89 -3.23 -4.27 5.12
C LEU A 89 -3.60 -4.32 3.65
N ARG A 90 -4.59 -5.13 3.31
CA ARG A 90 -5.01 -5.31 1.93
C ARG A 90 -6.50 -5.03 1.82
N TYR A 91 -6.87 -4.22 0.83
CA TYR A 91 -8.26 -3.86 0.58
C TYR A 91 -8.59 -4.10 -0.89
N TRP A 92 -9.80 -4.60 -1.15
CA TRP A 92 -10.26 -4.81 -2.52
C TRP A 92 -10.42 -3.47 -3.23
N ASN A 93 -10.08 -3.43 -4.51
CA ASN A 93 -10.30 -2.23 -5.32
C ASN A 93 -11.75 -1.75 -5.26
N ALA A 94 -12.70 -2.68 -5.32
CA ALA A 94 -14.13 -2.35 -5.25
C ALA A 94 -14.47 -1.62 -3.94
N ASP A 95 -13.92 -2.08 -2.81
CA ASP A 95 -14.19 -1.45 -1.53
C ASP A 95 -13.59 -0.04 -1.45
N VAL A 96 -12.39 0.13 -1.99
CA VAL A 96 -11.76 1.46 -2.03
C VAL A 96 -12.59 2.43 -2.86
N LEU A 97 -13.09 1.97 -4.01
CA LEU A 97 -13.87 2.82 -4.91
C LEU A 97 -15.26 3.11 -4.39
N GLU A 98 -15.94 2.11 -3.82
CA GLU A 98 -17.33 2.23 -3.36
C GLU A 98 -17.43 2.75 -1.94
N HIS A 99 -16.45 2.43 -1.10
CA HIS A 99 -16.45 2.77 0.33
C HIS A 99 -15.11 3.37 0.77
N PRO A 100 -14.69 4.51 0.17
CA PRO A 100 -13.37 5.09 0.47
C PRO A 100 -13.23 5.55 1.92
N HIS A 101 -14.28 6.14 2.51
CA HIS A 101 -14.20 6.62 3.88
C HIS A 101 -14.15 5.48 4.88
N GLU A 102 -14.91 4.43 4.65
CA GLU A 102 -14.87 3.23 5.48
C GLU A 102 -13.51 2.54 5.39
N THR A 103 -12.89 2.54 4.20
CA THR A 103 -11.54 2.02 4.01
C THR A 103 -10.52 2.82 4.82
N ALA A 104 -10.61 4.15 4.76
CA ALA A 104 -9.73 5.03 5.53
C ALA A 104 -9.89 4.80 7.04
N GLU A 105 -11.13 4.67 7.51
CA GLU A 105 -11.39 4.37 8.91
C GLU A 105 -10.82 3.01 9.33
N ALA A 106 -10.94 2.02 8.46
CA ALA A 106 -10.38 0.69 8.72
C ALA A 106 -8.86 0.74 8.87
N ILE A 107 -8.19 1.54 8.06
CA ILE A 107 -6.74 1.75 8.17
C ILE A 107 -6.40 2.36 9.52
N LEU A 108 -7.12 3.41 9.93
CA LEU A 108 -6.88 4.05 11.23
C LEU A 108 -7.06 3.07 12.38
N ARG A 109 -8.13 2.27 12.35
CA ARG A 109 -8.37 1.27 13.40
C ARG A 109 -7.25 0.23 13.44
N ALA A 110 -6.79 -0.22 12.27
CA ALA A 110 -5.75 -1.24 12.19
C ALA A 110 -4.44 -0.77 12.81
N VAL A 111 -4.13 0.52 12.73
CA VAL A 111 -2.90 1.08 13.31
C VAL A 111 -3.13 1.64 14.72
N GLY A 112 -4.33 1.45 15.29
CA GLY A 112 -4.63 1.88 16.65
C GLY A 112 -4.86 3.37 16.82
N ARG A 113 -5.21 4.08 15.75
CA ARG A 113 -5.45 5.54 15.79
C ARG A 113 -6.89 5.93 15.55
N GLY A 114 -7.78 4.96 15.31
CA GLY A 114 -9.18 5.23 15.12
C GLY A 114 -9.94 5.26 16.44
N PRO A 115 -11.16 5.82 16.43
CA PRO A 115 -12.03 5.76 17.61
C PRO A 115 -12.47 4.33 17.93
#